data_67370322916815ed4bf6765815fef654
#
_entry.id   67370322916815ed4bf6765815fef654
#
_cell.length_a   1.000
_cell.length_b   1.000
_cell.length_c   1.000
_cell.angle_alpha   90.00
_cell.angle_beta   90.00
_cell.angle_gamma   90.00
#
_symmetry.space_group_name_H-M   'P 1'
#
loop_
_entity.id
_entity.type
_entity.pdbx_description
1 polymer ?
#
loop_
_entity_poly.entity_id
_entity_poly.type
_entity_poly.pdbx_seq_one_letter_code
_entity_poly.pdbx_strand_id
1 'polypeptide(L)'
;WGIEKALKKTVGMFAFALWDKRNRSLTLARDRIGEKPLYFGWQGKGDNKVFLFGSELKPLKVHPEFNKEINRDAVALHLRHNSIPDPYSIYKDTFKLLPGHYLELKENDLKNSFLPTPKIYWSLTESANYGNSNQLTQSDENIQNELENILKLSVKQKMMSDVPLGAFLS
;
A
#
# COMPACT_ATOMS: atom_id res chain seq x y z
N TRP A 1 -5.05 -15.48 13.50
CA TRP A 1 -6.07 -14.54 12.98
C TRP A 1 -6.25 -14.65 11.46
N GLY A 2 -5.22 -15.02 10.73
CA GLY A 2 -5.15 -14.89 9.29
C GLY A 2 -4.82 -13.46 8.85
N ILE A 3 -4.34 -13.32 7.59
CA ILE A 3 -3.79 -12.04 7.09
C ILE A 3 -4.83 -10.92 7.06
N GLU A 4 -6.02 -11.17 6.54
CA GLU A 4 -7.05 -10.14 6.39
C GLU A 4 -7.52 -9.60 7.74
N LYS A 5 -7.76 -10.48 8.71
CA LYS A 5 -8.17 -10.06 10.06
C LYS A 5 -7.05 -9.32 10.79
N ALA A 6 -5.80 -9.71 10.57
CA ALA A 6 -4.65 -9.00 11.11
C ALA A 6 -4.55 -7.58 10.51
N LEU A 7 -4.66 -7.45 9.20
CA LEU A 7 -4.62 -6.15 8.50
C LEU A 7 -5.74 -5.21 8.97
N LYS A 8 -6.97 -5.73 9.14
CA LYS A 8 -8.10 -4.93 9.65
C LYS A 8 -7.86 -4.39 11.07
N LYS A 9 -7.05 -5.08 11.87
CA LYS A 9 -6.69 -4.67 13.24
C LYS A 9 -5.44 -3.79 13.31
N THR A 10 -4.61 -3.80 12.28
CA THR A 10 -3.37 -3.01 12.25
C THR A 10 -3.69 -1.53 12.09
N VAL A 11 -3.07 -0.71 12.93
CA VAL A 11 -3.16 0.75 12.90
C VAL A 11 -1.77 1.33 12.65
N GLY A 12 -1.69 2.39 11.83
CA GLY A 12 -0.45 3.08 11.53
C GLY A 12 0.01 2.93 10.08
N MET A 13 1.22 3.40 9.82
CA MET A 13 1.85 3.44 8.51
C MET A 13 2.68 2.17 8.29
N PHE A 14 2.39 1.40 7.27
CA PHE A 14 3.16 0.21 6.97
C PHE A 14 3.14 -0.20 5.50
N ALA A 15 4.23 -0.81 5.08
CA ALA A 15 4.30 -1.68 3.93
C ALA A 15 5.17 -2.88 4.34
N PHE A 16 4.68 -4.09 4.15
CA PHE A 16 5.45 -5.27 4.53
C PHE A 16 5.30 -6.40 3.53
N ALA A 17 6.26 -7.31 3.58
CA ALA A 17 6.23 -8.60 2.92
C ALA A 17 6.31 -9.70 3.99
N LEU A 18 5.40 -10.65 3.93
CA LEU A 18 5.33 -11.80 4.83
C LEU A 18 5.46 -13.09 4.02
N TRP A 19 6.48 -13.90 4.34
CA TRP A 19 6.60 -15.25 3.81
C TRP A 19 6.04 -16.28 4.78
N ASP A 20 4.97 -16.96 4.39
CA ASP A 20 4.42 -18.08 5.13
C ASP A 20 5.08 -19.39 4.67
N LYS A 21 5.91 -19.95 5.56
CA LYS A 21 6.64 -21.19 5.29
C LYS A 21 5.72 -22.41 5.17
N ARG A 22 4.59 -22.43 5.88
CA ARG A 22 3.66 -23.57 5.88
C ARG A 22 2.87 -23.64 4.58
N ASN A 23 2.31 -22.51 4.19
CA ASN A 23 1.49 -22.39 2.99
C ASN A 23 2.32 -22.06 1.74
N ARG A 24 3.65 -21.83 1.89
CA ARG A 24 4.57 -21.41 0.83
C ARG A 24 3.98 -20.25 0.01
N SER A 25 3.55 -19.21 0.72
CA SER A 25 2.95 -18.03 0.11
C SER A 25 3.65 -16.76 0.56
N LEU A 26 3.75 -15.79 -0.36
CA LEU A 26 4.24 -14.45 -0.12
C LEU A 26 3.05 -13.49 -0.08
N THR A 27 2.91 -12.78 1.02
CA THR A 27 1.90 -11.71 1.14
C THR A 27 2.61 -10.36 1.18
N LEU A 28 2.22 -9.46 0.28
CA LEU A 28 2.56 -8.04 0.33
C LEU A 28 1.34 -7.28 0.83
N ALA A 29 1.53 -6.32 1.73
CA ALA A 29 0.43 -5.49 2.22
C ALA A 29 0.87 -4.04 2.37
N ARG A 30 -0.06 -3.10 2.10
CA ARG A 30 0.14 -1.67 2.22
C ARG A 30 -0.94 -1.05 3.12
N ASP A 31 -0.58 -0.08 3.93
CA ASP A 31 -1.49 0.58 4.85
C ASP A 31 -2.71 1.23 4.17
N ARG A 32 -3.72 1.60 4.98
CA ARG A 32 -5.03 2.08 4.51
C ARG A 32 -4.95 3.27 3.58
N ILE A 33 -4.09 4.24 3.89
CA ILE A 33 -3.96 5.52 3.14
C ILE A 33 -2.81 5.46 2.14
N GLY A 34 -1.94 4.40 2.21
CA GLY A 34 -0.78 4.26 1.34
C GLY A 34 0.37 5.18 1.72
N GLU A 35 0.52 5.49 3.01
CA GLU A 35 1.60 6.35 3.52
C GLU A 35 2.98 5.75 3.25
N LYS A 36 3.10 4.42 3.31
CA LYS A 36 4.33 3.73 2.91
C LYS A 36 4.19 3.20 1.48
N PRO A 37 5.12 3.53 0.58
CA PRO A 37 5.10 3.00 -0.78
C PRO A 37 5.45 1.51 -0.80
N LEU A 38 4.88 0.79 -1.77
CA LEU A 38 5.23 -0.60 -2.04
C LEU A 38 5.10 -0.88 -3.54
N TYR A 39 6.24 -1.07 -4.18
CA TYR A 39 6.33 -1.46 -5.58
C TYR A 39 6.49 -2.97 -5.70
N PHE A 40 5.95 -3.55 -6.76
CA PHE A 40 6.08 -4.98 -7.05
C PHE A 40 5.90 -5.26 -8.54
N GLY A 41 6.38 -6.41 -8.99
CA GLY A 41 6.15 -6.88 -10.35
C GLY A 41 7.06 -8.03 -10.75
N TRP A 42 6.67 -8.71 -11.81
CA TRP A 42 7.49 -9.72 -12.46
C TRP A 42 8.48 -9.05 -13.40
N GLN A 43 9.75 -9.42 -13.29
CA GLN A 43 10.84 -8.91 -14.07
C GLN A 43 11.58 -10.05 -14.76
N GLY A 44 12.37 -9.74 -15.80
CA GLY A 44 13.07 -10.77 -16.59
C GLY A 44 12.18 -11.47 -17.62
N LYS A 45 12.77 -12.42 -18.36
CA LYS A 45 12.10 -13.18 -19.42
C LYS A 45 12.43 -14.67 -19.31
N GLY A 46 11.51 -15.51 -19.79
CA GLY A 46 11.69 -16.96 -19.78
C GLY A 46 12.02 -17.49 -18.38
N ASP A 47 13.05 -18.32 -18.28
CA ASP A 47 13.48 -18.96 -17.03
C ASP A 47 14.13 -18.01 -16.03
N ASN A 48 14.49 -16.79 -16.47
CA ASN A 48 15.07 -15.76 -15.61
C ASN A 48 14.02 -14.84 -14.98
N LYS A 49 12.73 -15.19 -15.04
CA LYS A 49 11.68 -14.40 -14.40
C LYS A 49 11.83 -14.41 -12.88
N VAL A 50 11.82 -13.20 -12.30
CA VAL A 50 11.92 -12.98 -10.86
C VAL A 50 10.80 -12.06 -10.41
N PHE A 51 10.24 -12.31 -9.23
CA PHE A 51 9.31 -11.39 -8.60
C PHE A 51 10.06 -10.42 -7.70
N LEU A 52 10.04 -9.14 -8.05
CA LEU A 52 10.69 -8.09 -7.26
C LEU A 52 9.65 -7.25 -6.52
N PHE A 53 9.99 -6.84 -5.31
CA PHE A 53 9.20 -5.90 -4.53
C PHE A 53 10.09 -5.05 -3.62
N GLY A 54 9.60 -3.87 -3.24
CA GLY A 54 10.31 -2.94 -2.36
C GLY A 54 9.61 -1.60 -2.22
N SER A 55 9.98 -0.83 -1.22
CA SER A 55 9.41 0.50 -0.98
C SER A 55 9.92 1.57 -1.96
N GLU A 56 11.03 1.32 -2.64
CA GLU A 56 11.63 2.25 -3.59
C GLU A 56 12.02 1.52 -4.89
N LEU A 57 11.99 2.25 -6.00
CA LEU A 57 12.42 1.75 -7.30
C LEU A 57 13.95 1.61 -7.40
N LYS A 58 14.70 2.41 -6.64
CA LYS A 58 16.17 2.44 -6.72
C LYS A 58 16.81 1.09 -6.39
N PRO A 59 16.46 0.41 -5.29
CA PRO A 59 16.95 -0.94 -5.01
C PRO A 59 16.52 -1.97 -6.05
N LEU A 60 15.29 -1.89 -6.56
CA LEU A 60 14.79 -2.83 -7.57
C LEU A 60 15.59 -2.75 -8.86
N LYS A 61 16.00 -1.55 -9.27
CA LYS A 61 16.80 -1.29 -10.49
C LYS A 61 18.21 -1.89 -10.47
N VAL A 62 18.71 -2.28 -9.30
CA VAL A 62 20.03 -2.91 -9.16
C VAL A 62 19.99 -4.38 -9.60
N HIS A 63 18.79 -5.00 -9.54
CA HIS A 63 18.64 -6.39 -9.98
C HIS A 63 18.89 -6.51 -11.49
N PRO A 64 19.72 -7.48 -11.95
CA PRO A 64 20.09 -7.61 -13.37
C PRO A 64 18.88 -7.78 -14.30
N GLU A 65 17.87 -8.50 -13.86
CA GLU A 65 16.66 -8.77 -14.63
C GLU A 65 15.63 -7.61 -14.60
N PHE A 66 15.91 -6.51 -13.92
CA PHE A 66 14.97 -5.38 -13.85
C PHE A 66 14.79 -4.73 -15.21
N ASN A 67 13.54 -4.67 -15.69
CA ASN A 67 13.19 -3.99 -16.94
C ASN A 67 13.21 -2.47 -16.73
N LYS A 68 14.18 -1.79 -17.35
CA LYS A 68 14.33 -0.32 -17.28
C LYS A 68 13.51 0.42 -18.34
N GLU A 69 12.65 -0.29 -19.06
CA GLU A 69 11.79 0.33 -20.08
C GLU A 69 10.79 1.28 -19.45
N ILE A 70 10.77 2.51 -19.95
CA ILE A 70 9.87 3.56 -19.46
C ILE A 70 8.44 3.31 -19.93
N ASN A 71 7.50 3.37 -19.00
CA ASN A 71 6.07 3.38 -19.30
C ASN A 71 5.66 4.80 -19.74
N ARG A 72 5.45 5.00 -21.04
CA ARG A 72 5.12 6.30 -21.61
C ARG A 72 3.76 6.83 -21.14
N ASP A 73 2.79 5.95 -20.86
CA ASP A 73 1.50 6.35 -20.32
C ASP A 73 1.65 6.89 -18.90
N ALA A 74 2.53 6.28 -18.09
CA ALA A 74 2.86 6.80 -16.77
C ALA A 74 3.57 8.17 -16.84
N VAL A 75 4.40 8.43 -17.87
CA VAL A 75 4.98 9.75 -18.12
C VAL A 75 3.88 10.77 -18.44
N ALA A 76 2.93 10.43 -19.30
CA ALA A 76 1.80 11.30 -19.62
C ALA A 76 0.96 11.63 -18.36
N LEU A 77 0.71 10.64 -17.51
CA LEU A 77 0.03 10.85 -16.21
C LEU A 77 0.85 11.77 -15.29
N HIS A 78 2.17 11.58 -15.26
CA HIS A 78 3.05 12.46 -14.47
C HIS A 78 2.98 13.92 -14.93
N LEU A 79 3.03 14.15 -16.24
CA LEU A 79 2.94 15.50 -16.81
C LEU A 79 1.58 16.16 -16.51
N ARG A 80 0.51 15.37 -16.43
CA ARG A 80 -0.84 15.86 -16.14
C ARG A 80 -1.06 16.14 -14.64
N HIS A 81 -0.53 15.28 -13.75
CA HIS A 81 -0.86 15.27 -12.33
C HIS A 81 0.30 15.65 -11.42
N ASN A 82 1.48 15.99 -11.95
CA ASN A 82 2.74 16.17 -11.22
C ASN A 82 3.15 14.95 -10.36
N SER A 83 2.50 13.81 -10.58
CA SER A 83 2.77 12.54 -9.90
C SER A 83 2.31 11.39 -10.78
N ILE A 84 2.87 10.21 -10.57
CA ILE A 84 2.35 8.99 -11.21
C ILE A 84 1.35 8.37 -10.25
N PRO A 85 0.04 8.34 -10.60
CA PRO A 85 -0.98 7.76 -9.72
C PRO A 85 -0.82 6.24 -9.58
N ASP A 86 -1.30 5.71 -8.47
CA ASP A 86 -1.43 4.26 -8.29
C ASP A 86 -2.45 3.68 -9.30
N PRO A 87 -2.26 2.47 -9.79
CA PRO A 87 -1.21 1.50 -9.47
C PRO A 87 0.05 1.63 -10.34
N TYR A 88 0.21 2.69 -11.11
CA TYR A 88 1.26 2.82 -12.13
C TYR A 88 2.62 3.14 -11.53
N SER A 89 3.67 2.74 -12.25
CA SER A 89 5.06 3.09 -12.01
C SER A 89 5.67 3.68 -13.28
N ILE A 90 6.78 4.40 -13.14
CA ILE A 90 7.52 4.92 -14.28
C ILE A 90 8.12 3.81 -15.18
N TYR A 91 8.28 2.59 -14.65
CA TYR A 91 8.80 1.45 -15.39
C TYR A 91 7.68 0.48 -15.75
N LYS A 92 7.78 -0.14 -16.94
CA LYS A 92 6.91 -1.25 -17.34
C LYS A 92 7.06 -2.43 -16.38
N ASP A 93 6.02 -3.23 -16.27
CA ASP A 93 5.97 -4.45 -15.45
C ASP A 93 6.27 -4.24 -13.95
N THR A 94 6.22 -2.97 -13.51
CA THR A 94 6.34 -2.59 -12.10
C THR A 94 5.12 -1.78 -11.70
N PHE A 95 4.48 -2.18 -10.63
CA PHE A 95 3.24 -1.58 -10.13
C PHE A 95 3.41 -1.12 -8.70
N LYS A 96 2.55 -0.21 -8.27
CA LYS A 96 2.36 0.13 -6.86
C LYS A 96 1.18 -0.66 -6.30
N LEU A 97 1.34 -1.24 -5.12
CA LEU A 97 0.21 -1.81 -4.41
C LEU A 97 -0.71 -0.68 -3.96
N LEU A 98 -1.99 -0.81 -4.26
CA LEU A 98 -2.99 0.20 -3.89
C LEU A 98 -3.11 0.35 -2.36
N PRO A 99 -3.43 1.55 -1.84
CA PRO A 99 -3.78 1.73 -0.43
C PRO A 99 -4.89 0.78 0.01
N GLY A 100 -4.80 0.26 1.24
CA GLY A 100 -5.81 -0.65 1.78
C GLY A 100 -5.90 -2.02 1.09
N HIS A 101 -4.85 -2.40 0.35
CA HIS A 101 -4.80 -3.68 -0.36
C HIS A 101 -3.68 -4.58 0.14
N TYR A 102 -3.84 -5.86 -0.14
CA TYR A 102 -2.78 -6.86 -0.03
C TYR A 102 -2.78 -7.77 -1.25
N LEU A 103 -1.61 -8.28 -1.59
CA LEU A 103 -1.37 -9.24 -2.66
C LEU A 103 -0.83 -10.53 -2.05
N GLU A 104 -1.44 -11.66 -2.36
CA GLU A 104 -0.98 -12.97 -1.94
C GLU A 104 -0.58 -13.79 -3.15
N LEU A 105 0.71 -14.16 -3.24
CA LEU A 105 1.24 -15.08 -4.22
C LEU A 105 1.46 -16.45 -3.56
N LYS A 106 0.82 -17.47 -4.09
CA LYS A 106 1.02 -18.86 -3.68
C LYS A 106 2.17 -19.50 -4.46
N GLU A 107 2.65 -20.64 -3.99
CA GLU A 107 3.75 -21.36 -4.66
C GLU A 107 3.48 -21.60 -6.16
N ASN A 108 2.23 -21.91 -6.53
CA ASN A 108 1.86 -22.11 -7.93
C ASN A 108 1.93 -20.81 -8.75
N ASP A 109 1.58 -19.68 -8.17
CA ASP A 109 1.68 -18.37 -8.82
C ASP A 109 3.14 -18.01 -9.05
N LEU A 110 3.99 -18.29 -8.05
CA LEU A 110 5.44 -18.08 -8.14
C LEU A 110 6.08 -18.96 -9.23
N LYS A 111 5.71 -20.24 -9.32
CA LYS A 111 6.21 -21.15 -10.34
C LYS A 111 5.80 -20.76 -11.76
N ASN A 112 4.57 -20.27 -11.92
CA ASN A 112 4.03 -19.92 -13.22
C ASN A 112 4.21 -18.43 -13.57
N SER A 113 4.90 -17.66 -12.72
CA SER A 113 5.03 -16.20 -12.88
C SER A 113 3.68 -15.50 -13.10
N PHE A 114 2.66 -15.98 -12.43
CA PHE A 114 1.31 -15.39 -12.45
C PHE A 114 1.21 -14.26 -11.43
N LEU A 115 0.53 -13.19 -11.79
CA LEU A 115 0.28 -12.05 -10.90
C LEU A 115 -1.21 -12.04 -10.51
N PRO A 116 -1.55 -12.47 -9.29
CA PRO A 116 -2.92 -12.41 -8.79
C PRO A 116 -3.41 -10.97 -8.65
N THR A 117 -4.72 -10.79 -8.69
CA THR A 117 -5.33 -9.49 -8.39
C THR A 117 -5.20 -9.18 -6.90
N PRO A 118 -4.68 -7.99 -6.53
CA PRO A 118 -4.67 -7.54 -5.14
C PRO A 118 -6.07 -7.52 -4.53
N LYS A 119 -6.17 -7.87 -3.25
CA LYS A 119 -7.43 -7.91 -2.49
C LYS A 119 -7.54 -6.67 -1.61
N ILE A 120 -8.75 -6.12 -1.51
CA ILE A 120 -9.07 -4.99 -0.64
C ILE A 120 -9.31 -5.51 0.77
N TYR A 121 -8.65 -4.95 1.79
CA TYR A 121 -8.98 -5.18 3.18
C TYR A 121 -9.60 -3.94 3.85
N TRP A 122 -9.43 -2.76 3.23
CA TRP A 122 -10.04 -1.50 3.65
C TRP A 122 -10.22 -0.56 2.45
N SER A 123 -11.30 0.19 2.42
CA SER A 123 -11.64 1.15 1.36
C SER A 123 -12.12 2.46 1.95
N LEU A 124 -11.51 3.58 1.52
CA LEU A 124 -11.95 4.92 1.89
C LEU A 124 -13.37 5.19 1.38
N THR A 125 -13.67 4.78 0.16
CA THR A 125 -15.01 4.97 -0.44
C THR A 125 -16.10 4.25 0.35
N GLU A 126 -15.83 2.99 0.76
CA GLU A 126 -16.78 2.25 1.61
C GLU A 126 -16.97 2.91 2.97
N SER A 127 -15.87 3.40 3.58
CA SER A 127 -15.94 4.12 4.86
C SER A 127 -16.74 5.41 4.75
N ALA A 128 -16.55 6.19 3.66
CA ALA A 128 -17.30 7.41 3.41
C ALA A 128 -18.80 7.12 3.15
N ASN A 129 -19.11 6.10 2.35
CA ASN A 129 -20.49 5.69 2.09
C ASN A 129 -21.19 5.20 3.36
N TYR A 130 -20.47 4.45 4.22
CA TYR A 130 -20.98 4.05 5.52
C TYR A 130 -21.31 5.26 6.39
N GLY A 131 -20.40 6.23 6.49
CA GLY A 131 -20.62 7.46 7.25
C GLY A 131 -21.81 8.27 6.73
N ASN A 132 -21.95 8.40 5.42
CA ASN A 132 -23.09 9.09 4.80
C ASN A 132 -24.44 8.41 5.12
N SER A 133 -24.45 7.08 5.21
CA SER A 133 -25.67 6.30 5.53
C SER A 133 -25.93 6.20 7.03
N ASN A 134 -24.97 6.50 7.87
CA ASN A 134 -25.03 6.39 9.34
C ASN A 134 -24.58 7.69 9.99
N GLN A 135 -25.34 8.76 9.73
CA GLN A 135 -25.04 10.07 10.29
C GLN A 135 -25.18 10.08 11.82
N LEU A 136 -24.31 10.85 12.46
CA LEU A 136 -24.33 11.01 13.90
C LEU A 136 -25.58 11.82 14.31
N THR A 137 -26.26 11.39 15.38
CA THR A 137 -27.46 12.02 15.91
C THR A 137 -27.23 12.71 17.26
N GLN A 138 -25.97 12.75 17.70
CA GLN A 138 -25.56 13.39 18.95
C GLN A 138 -25.57 14.93 18.82
N SER A 139 -25.42 15.64 19.95
CA SER A 139 -25.24 17.10 19.94
C SER A 139 -23.89 17.46 19.31
N ASP A 140 -23.83 18.67 18.72
CA ASP A 140 -22.60 19.18 18.07
C ASP A 140 -21.40 19.18 19.04
N GLU A 141 -21.64 19.52 20.31
CA GLU A 141 -20.61 19.51 21.35
C GLU A 141 -20.01 18.10 21.56
N ASN A 142 -20.87 17.08 21.61
CA ASN A 142 -20.41 15.68 21.73
C ASN A 142 -19.62 15.20 20.49
N ILE A 143 -20.10 15.58 19.30
CA ILE A 143 -19.43 15.28 18.03
C ILE A 143 -18.05 15.94 17.98
N GLN A 144 -17.95 17.22 18.38
CA GLN A 144 -16.67 17.93 18.43
C GLN A 144 -15.68 17.27 19.41
N ASN A 145 -16.13 16.92 20.60
CA ASN A 145 -15.29 16.24 21.60
C ASN A 145 -14.81 14.87 21.11
N GLU A 146 -15.68 14.11 20.44
CA GLU A 146 -15.30 12.81 19.87
C GLU A 146 -14.28 12.97 18.73
N LEU A 147 -14.50 13.93 17.83
CA LEU A 147 -13.56 14.26 16.74
C LEU A 147 -12.20 14.68 17.30
N GLU A 148 -12.17 15.55 18.30
CA GLU A 148 -10.93 16.00 18.95
C GLU A 148 -10.16 14.81 19.55
N ASN A 149 -10.86 13.89 20.22
CA ASN A 149 -10.25 12.71 20.80
C ASN A 149 -9.66 11.77 19.73
N ILE A 150 -10.38 11.57 18.62
CA ILE A 150 -9.90 10.76 17.47
C ILE A 150 -8.65 11.41 16.85
N LEU A 151 -8.66 12.71 16.62
CA LEU A 151 -7.53 13.46 16.08
C LEU A 151 -6.30 13.39 17.02
N LYS A 152 -6.50 13.64 18.32
CA LYS A 152 -5.42 13.52 19.33
C LYS A 152 -4.81 12.12 19.34
N LEU A 153 -5.66 11.07 19.29
CA LEU A 153 -5.19 9.69 19.27
C LEU A 153 -4.40 9.39 17.99
N SER A 154 -4.90 9.82 16.83
CA SER A 154 -4.25 9.63 15.54
C SER A 154 -2.87 10.29 15.50
N VAL A 155 -2.75 11.52 15.97
CA VAL A 155 -1.46 12.24 16.07
C VAL A 155 -0.54 11.52 17.05
N LYS A 156 -1.02 11.17 18.24
CA LYS A 156 -0.23 10.48 19.27
C LYS A 156 0.37 9.17 18.78
N GLN A 157 -0.39 8.39 18.01
CA GLN A 157 0.08 7.12 17.45
C GLN A 157 1.18 7.30 16.40
N LYS A 158 1.28 8.47 15.77
CA LYS A 158 2.31 8.81 14.77
C LYS A 158 3.54 9.51 15.37
N MET A 159 3.50 9.85 16.66
CA MET A 159 4.61 10.52 17.35
C MET A 159 5.71 9.57 17.85
N MET A 160 5.58 8.28 17.61
CA MET A 160 6.63 7.33 17.97
C MET A 160 7.80 7.49 16.98
N SER A 161 8.93 7.97 17.49
CA SER A 161 10.13 8.29 16.68
C SER A 161 11.39 8.15 17.50
N ASP A 162 12.46 7.66 16.88
CA ASP A 162 13.79 7.57 17.47
C ASP A 162 14.59 8.90 17.37
N VAL A 163 13.99 9.91 16.73
CA VAL A 163 14.60 11.25 16.55
C VAL A 163 13.61 12.33 16.99
N PRO A 164 14.10 13.56 17.29
CA PRO A 164 13.22 14.67 17.62
C PRO A 164 12.17 14.91 16.55
N LEU A 165 10.93 15.09 16.96
CA LEU A 165 9.80 15.41 16.06
C LEU A 165 9.59 16.91 16.01
N GLY A 166 9.21 17.39 14.82
CA GLY A 166 8.78 18.75 14.58
C GLY A 166 7.53 18.76 13.73
N ALA A 167 6.75 19.84 13.81
CA ALA A 167 5.61 20.10 12.96
C ALA A 167 5.80 21.42 12.22
N PHE A 168 5.48 21.45 10.93
CA PHE A 168 5.38 22.69 10.17
C PHE A 168 3.98 23.25 10.40
N LEU A 169 3.92 24.50 10.85
CA LEU A 169 2.68 25.28 10.97
C LEU A 169 2.67 26.32 9.85
N SER A 170 1.63 26.31 9.06
CA SER A 170 1.38 27.30 8.01
C SER A 170 0.24 28.24 8.40
#